data_9c6cee9ef775b33293cfef9f43362aac
#
_entry.id   9c6cee9ef775b33293cfef9f43362aac
#
_cell.length_a   1.000
_cell.length_b   1.000
_cell.length_c   1.000
_cell.angle_alpha   90.00
_cell.angle_beta   90.00
_cell.angle_gamma   90.00
#
_symmetry.space_group_name_H-M   'P 1'
#
loop_
_entity.id
_entity.type
_entity.pdbx_description
1 polymer ?
#
loop_
_entity_poly.entity_id
_entity_poly.type
_entity_poly.pdbx_seq_one_letter_code
_entity_poly.pdbx_strand_id
1 'polypeptide(L)'
;MKIHFLGTGAADWNIQNDVDNPEYRRNSSILINDTLLVDPGSCIFEFEKTFGYENLYKDVKNVVCTHKHSDHYNPETVSKLGLELTELELFEPTEVGDFIITALPANHKTVDDPRHLVIEEKTSGKCFFYGLDGAWLTYETAKYLRGRKFDLMLFDATLGSKEDLGGKLDYRIFEHNSLEMVELLCNTFKDNCNFFYISHMAKTLHRSHKLLSDYMLSKGINVAYDNHVVEI
;
A
#
# COMPACT_ATOMS: atom_id res chain seq x y z
N MET A 1 3.54 -5.08 -15.54
CA MET A 1 4.05 -4.89 -14.16
C MET A 1 3.36 -5.91 -13.26
N LYS A 2 4.15 -6.75 -12.56
CA LYS A 2 3.64 -7.70 -11.55
C LYS A 2 3.74 -7.05 -10.17
N ILE A 3 2.66 -7.04 -9.41
CA ILE A 3 2.59 -6.51 -8.04
C ILE A 3 2.22 -7.67 -7.11
N HIS A 4 3.09 -8.00 -6.17
CA HIS A 4 2.88 -9.05 -5.19
C HIS A 4 2.69 -8.39 -3.80
N PHE A 5 1.52 -8.53 -3.22
CA PHE A 5 1.19 -8.02 -1.88
C PHE A 5 1.78 -8.95 -0.82
N LEU A 6 2.82 -8.50 -0.13
CA LEU A 6 3.46 -9.24 0.96
C LEU A 6 2.73 -9.05 2.29
N GLY A 7 2.09 -7.90 2.44
CA GLY A 7 1.26 -7.56 3.59
C GLY A 7 0.24 -6.49 3.24
N THR A 8 -0.92 -6.53 3.90
CA THR A 8 -2.08 -5.68 3.60
C THR A 8 -2.74 -5.10 4.85
N GLY A 9 -2.11 -5.26 6.00
CA GLY A 9 -2.59 -4.79 7.29
C GLY A 9 -1.95 -3.48 7.74
N ALA A 10 -2.65 -2.76 8.61
CA ALA A 10 -2.17 -1.59 9.34
C ALA A 10 -1.31 -1.98 10.55
N ALA A 11 -0.80 -0.99 11.28
CA ALA A 11 0.11 -1.16 12.42
C ALA A 11 -0.45 -1.95 13.61
N ASP A 12 -1.78 -2.09 13.72
CA ASP A 12 -2.44 -2.75 14.87
C ASP A 12 -2.47 -4.29 14.78
N TRP A 13 -1.95 -4.87 13.69
CA TRP A 13 -1.70 -6.30 13.59
C TRP A 13 -0.35 -6.69 14.21
N ASN A 14 -0.34 -7.79 14.96
CA ASN A 14 0.85 -8.28 15.65
C ASN A 14 1.07 -9.77 15.37
N ILE A 15 2.18 -10.09 14.72
CA ILE A 15 2.53 -11.47 14.34
C ILE A 15 2.58 -12.44 15.54
N GLN A 16 3.00 -11.96 16.72
CA GLN A 16 3.12 -12.83 17.89
C GLN A 16 1.77 -13.22 18.48
N ASN A 17 0.76 -12.35 18.34
CA ASN A 17 -0.54 -12.51 18.97
C ASN A 17 -1.66 -12.86 17.98
N ASP A 18 -1.47 -12.56 16.70
CA ASP A 18 -2.53 -12.59 15.70
C ASP A 18 -2.33 -13.63 14.59
N VAL A 19 -1.17 -14.30 14.53
CA VAL A 19 -0.83 -15.24 13.46
C VAL A 19 -1.86 -16.37 13.26
N ASP A 20 -2.54 -16.77 14.33
CA ASP A 20 -3.60 -17.80 14.30
C ASP A 20 -4.99 -17.24 13.96
N ASN A 21 -5.11 -15.92 13.82
CA ASN A 21 -6.36 -15.30 13.40
C ASN A 21 -6.55 -15.53 11.89
N PRO A 22 -7.66 -16.13 11.42
CA PRO A 22 -7.92 -16.37 10.01
C PRO A 22 -8.00 -15.10 9.16
N GLU A 23 -8.21 -13.94 9.80
CA GLU A 23 -8.23 -12.63 9.15
C GLU A 23 -6.88 -11.90 9.27
N TYR A 24 -5.83 -12.58 9.80
CA TYR A 24 -4.53 -11.96 10.02
C TYR A 24 -3.95 -11.36 8.74
N ARG A 25 -3.41 -10.17 8.88
CA ARG A 25 -2.72 -9.43 7.82
C ARG A 25 -1.36 -8.98 8.31
N ARG A 26 -0.36 -9.15 7.50
CA ARG A 26 0.97 -8.58 7.73
C ARG A 26 0.95 -7.08 7.47
N ASN A 27 1.87 -6.36 8.10
CA ASN A 27 2.06 -4.94 7.81
C ASN A 27 2.29 -4.72 6.31
N SER A 28 1.75 -3.62 5.81
CA SER A 28 1.69 -3.33 4.37
C SER A 28 3.07 -3.29 3.72
N SER A 29 3.25 -4.11 2.72
CA SER A 29 4.48 -4.19 1.91
C SER A 29 4.16 -4.83 0.56
N ILE A 30 4.84 -4.42 -0.50
CA ILE A 30 4.71 -5.01 -1.84
C ILE A 30 6.06 -5.28 -2.48
N LEU A 31 6.08 -6.30 -3.35
CA LEU A 31 7.20 -6.61 -4.22
C LEU A 31 6.77 -6.44 -5.68
N ILE A 32 7.49 -5.58 -6.44
CA ILE A 32 7.17 -5.30 -7.83
C ILE A 32 8.22 -5.93 -8.75
N ASN A 33 7.76 -6.71 -9.73
CA ASN A 33 8.58 -7.44 -10.71
C ASN A 33 9.74 -8.22 -10.08
N ASP A 34 9.58 -8.68 -8.83
CA ASP A 34 10.59 -9.37 -8.02
C ASP A 34 11.87 -8.57 -7.73
N THR A 35 11.96 -7.31 -8.16
CA THR A 35 13.19 -6.50 -8.12
C THR A 35 13.10 -5.22 -7.29
N LEU A 36 11.88 -4.69 -7.06
CA LEU A 36 11.63 -3.50 -6.26
C LEU A 36 10.76 -3.86 -5.06
N LEU A 37 11.29 -3.64 -3.86
CA LEU A 37 10.57 -3.79 -2.60
C LEU A 37 10.13 -2.41 -2.10
N VAL A 38 8.83 -2.27 -1.83
CA VAL A 38 8.24 -1.05 -1.26
C VAL A 38 7.78 -1.35 0.16
N ASP A 39 8.09 -0.44 1.08
CA ASP A 39 7.79 -0.54 2.51
C ASP A 39 8.36 -1.83 3.13
N PRO A 40 9.69 -1.91 3.33
CA PRO A 40 10.40 -3.08 3.84
C PRO A 40 10.19 -3.26 5.35
N GLY A 41 8.97 -3.54 5.79
CA GLY A 41 8.60 -3.80 7.17
C GLY A 41 9.22 -5.07 7.75
N SER A 42 8.97 -5.35 9.02
CA SER A 42 9.54 -6.50 9.74
C SER A 42 8.98 -7.85 9.32
N CYS A 43 7.82 -7.88 8.66
CA CYS A 43 7.07 -9.11 8.38
C CYS A 43 7.52 -9.85 7.09
N ILE A 44 8.38 -9.27 6.24
CA ILE A 44 8.66 -9.85 4.92
C ILE A 44 9.34 -11.23 4.98
N PHE A 45 10.29 -11.47 5.88
CA PHE A 45 10.94 -12.78 6.01
C PHE A 45 10.03 -13.83 6.65
N GLU A 46 9.10 -13.42 7.49
CA GLU A 46 8.07 -14.30 8.03
C GLU A 46 7.06 -14.66 6.93
N PHE A 47 6.71 -13.71 6.06
CA PHE A 47 5.90 -13.95 4.87
C PHE A 47 6.52 -15.06 4.00
N GLU A 48 7.79 -14.94 3.64
CA GLU A 48 8.51 -15.94 2.85
C GLU A 48 8.39 -17.33 3.47
N LYS A 49 8.63 -17.43 4.78
CA LYS A 49 8.54 -18.69 5.53
C LYS A 49 7.12 -19.26 5.55
N THR A 50 6.12 -18.42 5.83
CA THR A 50 4.73 -18.88 5.99
C THR A 50 4.13 -19.36 4.68
N PHE A 51 4.42 -18.66 3.57
CA PHE A 51 3.91 -19.05 2.26
C PHE A 51 4.79 -20.04 1.51
N GLY A 52 5.88 -20.55 2.13
CA GLY A 52 6.74 -21.58 1.59
C GLY A 52 7.57 -21.15 0.40
N TYR A 53 7.89 -19.87 0.30
CA TYR A 53 8.81 -19.37 -0.72
C TYR A 53 10.25 -19.71 -0.33
N GLU A 54 11.07 -20.00 -1.33
CA GLU A 54 12.51 -20.15 -1.19
C GLU A 54 13.21 -19.03 -1.94
N ASN A 55 13.93 -18.17 -1.20
CA ASN A 55 14.69 -17.05 -1.77
C ASN A 55 13.81 -16.06 -2.58
N LEU A 56 12.62 -15.70 -2.07
CA LEU A 56 11.71 -14.76 -2.72
C LEU A 56 12.37 -13.42 -3.05
N TYR A 57 13.27 -12.97 -2.18
CA TYR A 57 13.92 -11.67 -2.28
C TYR A 57 15.30 -11.68 -2.96
N LYS A 58 15.72 -12.82 -3.55
CA LYS A 58 17.05 -12.97 -4.18
C LYS A 58 17.33 -12.00 -5.32
N ASP A 59 16.28 -11.60 -6.04
CA ASP A 59 16.36 -10.71 -7.20
C ASP A 59 16.03 -9.24 -6.85
N VAL A 60 15.71 -8.94 -5.59
CA VAL A 60 15.49 -7.57 -5.11
C VAL A 60 16.79 -6.78 -5.23
N LYS A 61 16.73 -5.64 -5.90
CA LYS A 61 17.87 -4.75 -6.15
C LYS A 61 17.65 -3.36 -5.58
N ASN A 62 16.39 -3.00 -5.35
CA ASN A 62 16.00 -1.66 -4.96
C ASN A 62 14.97 -1.72 -3.84
N VAL A 63 15.10 -0.81 -2.90
CA VAL A 63 14.19 -0.66 -1.75
C VAL A 63 13.79 0.80 -1.63
N VAL A 64 12.51 1.06 -1.55
CA VAL A 64 11.94 2.38 -1.28
C VAL A 64 10.94 2.30 -0.13
N CYS A 65 10.63 3.43 0.49
CA CYS A 65 9.73 3.50 1.62
C CYS A 65 8.84 4.74 1.52
N THR A 66 7.58 4.59 1.90
CA THR A 66 6.64 5.72 1.98
C THR A 66 6.98 6.64 3.15
N HIS A 67 7.31 6.07 4.31
CA HIS A 67 7.72 6.77 5.53
C HIS A 67 8.32 5.77 6.53
N LYS A 68 8.88 6.27 7.65
CA LYS A 68 9.67 5.44 8.59
C LYS A 68 8.89 4.98 9.83
N HIS A 69 7.57 4.82 9.76
CA HIS A 69 6.84 4.08 10.80
C HIS A 69 7.26 2.60 10.80
N SER A 70 7.22 1.96 11.95
CA SER A 70 7.76 0.60 12.17
C SER A 70 7.03 -0.50 11.40
N ASP A 71 5.82 -0.26 10.97
CA ASP A 71 5.02 -1.15 10.12
C ASP A 71 5.38 -1.02 8.63
N HIS A 72 5.96 0.11 8.20
CA HIS A 72 6.42 0.32 6.82
C HIS A 72 7.93 0.15 6.64
N TYR A 73 8.70 0.45 7.68
CA TYR A 73 10.16 0.43 7.57
C TYR A 73 10.83 -0.27 8.76
N ASN A 74 11.71 -1.22 8.45
CA ASN A 74 12.59 -1.84 9.43
C ASN A 74 14.04 -1.86 8.89
N PRO A 75 14.98 -1.13 9.53
CA PRO A 75 16.36 -1.06 9.07
C PRO A 75 17.08 -2.41 9.12
N GLU A 76 16.72 -3.31 10.04
CA GLU A 76 17.28 -4.66 10.09
C GLU A 76 16.87 -5.49 8.88
N THR A 77 15.64 -5.29 8.39
CA THR A 77 15.13 -5.92 7.18
C THR A 77 15.96 -5.51 5.96
N VAL A 78 16.17 -4.22 5.77
CA VAL A 78 16.98 -3.68 4.66
C VAL A 78 18.43 -4.16 4.76
N SER A 79 19.00 -4.15 5.97
CA SER A 79 20.37 -4.64 6.22
C SER A 79 20.51 -6.15 5.89
N LYS A 80 19.52 -6.98 6.26
CA LYS A 80 19.52 -8.42 5.94
C LYS A 80 19.44 -8.72 4.45
N LEU A 81 18.80 -7.83 3.67
CA LEU A 81 18.78 -7.91 2.21
C LEU A 81 20.13 -7.49 1.60
N GLY A 82 21.04 -6.89 2.36
CA GLY A 82 22.31 -6.35 1.86
C GLY A 82 22.12 -5.11 0.97
N LEU A 83 21.03 -4.38 1.18
CA LEU A 83 20.64 -3.21 0.37
C LEU A 83 20.63 -1.94 1.22
N GLU A 84 20.50 -0.81 0.54
CA GLU A 84 20.27 0.50 1.15
C GLU A 84 18.92 1.05 0.69
N LEU A 85 18.30 1.86 1.56
CA LEU A 85 17.05 2.55 1.22
C LEU A 85 17.36 3.64 0.18
N THR A 86 16.64 3.61 -0.94
CA THR A 86 16.69 4.70 -1.92
C THR A 86 15.85 5.87 -1.41
N GLU A 87 16.50 6.99 -1.15
CA GLU A 87 15.81 8.22 -0.76
C GLU A 87 15.14 8.86 -1.97
N LEU A 88 13.93 9.39 -1.77
CA LEU A 88 13.12 10.02 -2.80
C LEU A 88 12.82 11.46 -2.40
N GLU A 89 13.01 12.40 -3.32
CA GLU A 89 12.59 13.79 -3.13
C GLU A 89 11.16 14.00 -3.64
N LEU A 90 10.40 14.85 -2.95
CA LEU A 90 9.01 15.14 -3.34
C LEU A 90 8.96 15.80 -4.74
N PHE A 91 8.09 15.28 -5.59
CA PHE A 91 7.84 15.71 -6.97
C PHE A 91 9.00 15.48 -7.95
N GLU A 92 10.14 14.95 -7.51
CA GLU A 92 11.29 14.67 -8.38
C GLU A 92 11.22 13.22 -8.88
N PRO A 93 11.07 13.00 -10.20
CA PRO A 93 11.14 11.66 -10.78
C PRO A 93 12.53 11.06 -10.56
N THR A 94 12.60 9.96 -9.83
CA THR A 94 13.86 9.26 -9.52
C THR A 94 13.91 7.93 -10.26
N GLU A 95 14.99 7.65 -10.98
CA GLU A 95 15.22 6.34 -11.57
C GLU A 95 15.66 5.33 -10.51
N VAL A 96 14.87 4.25 -10.37
CA VAL A 96 15.08 3.17 -9.40
C VAL A 96 15.01 1.83 -10.14
N GLY A 97 16.16 1.33 -10.57
CA GLY A 97 16.21 0.12 -11.41
C GLY A 97 15.42 0.27 -12.72
N ASP A 98 14.43 -0.58 -12.92
CA ASP A 98 13.57 -0.58 -14.11
C ASP A 98 12.37 0.39 -14.00
N PHE A 99 12.33 1.21 -12.96
CA PHE A 99 11.21 2.10 -12.66
C PHE A 99 11.63 3.56 -12.62
N ILE A 100 10.64 4.43 -12.82
CA ILE A 100 10.70 5.85 -12.47
C ILE A 100 9.70 6.02 -11.32
N ILE A 101 10.17 6.50 -10.17
CA ILE A 101 9.35 6.70 -8.99
C ILE A 101 9.27 8.19 -8.66
N THR A 102 8.05 8.70 -8.53
CA THR A 102 7.81 10.07 -8.05
C THR A 102 7.11 10.00 -6.70
N ALA A 103 7.75 10.55 -5.68
CA ALA A 103 7.17 10.70 -4.36
C ALA A 103 6.26 11.95 -4.31
N LEU A 104 5.08 11.81 -3.72
CA LEU A 104 4.08 12.87 -3.55
C LEU A 104 3.73 13.00 -2.07
N PRO A 105 3.43 14.21 -1.55
CA PRO A 105 3.09 14.36 -0.15
C PRO A 105 1.81 13.61 0.22
N ALA A 106 1.84 12.88 1.33
CA ALA A 106 0.69 12.22 1.93
C ALA A 106 0.18 13.00 3.14
N ASN A 107 -1.12 12.86 3.43
CA ASN A 107 -1.73 13.46 4.61
C ASN A 107 -1.75 12.44 5.75
N HIS A 108 -0.61 12.30 6.41
CA HIS A 108 -0.41 11.38 7.52
C HIS A 108 0.50 12.00 8.58
N LYS A 109 0.35 11.61 9.85
CA LYS A 109 1.15 12.11 10.95
C LYS A 109 2.37 11.23 11.18
N THR A 110 3.55 11.74 10.84
CA THR A 110 4.82 11.07 11.05
C THR A 110 5.93 12.09 11.40
N VAL A 111 7.10 11.62 11.78
CA VAL A 111 8.29 12.45 12.08
C VAL A 111 9.10 12.80 10.84
N ASP A 112 8.91 12.06 9.77
CA ASP A 112 9.45 12.30 8.44
C ASP A 112 8.32 12.70 7.47
N ASP A 113 8.68 13.18 6.28
CA ASP A 113 7.68 13.54 5.27
C ASP A 113 7.00 12.30 4.71
N PRO A 114 5.71 12.05 5.02
CA PRO A 114 4.99 10.89 4.51
C PRO A 114 4.70 11.06 3.01
N ARG A 115 4.80 9.96 2.26
CA ARG A 115 4.75 9.98 0.80
C ARG A 115 3.77 8.95 0.25
N HIS A 116 3.05 9.35 -0.79
CA HIS A 116 2.48 8.42 -1.75
C HIS A 116 3.45 8.27 -2.93
N LEU A 117 3.42 7.14 -3.63
CA LEU A 117 4.34 6.89 -4.73
C LEU A 117 3.59 6.71 -6.05
N VAL A 118 4.06 7.37 -7.10
CA VAL A 118 3.73 7.03 -8.48
C VAL A 118 4.89 6.23 -9.04
N ILE A 119 4.64 5.00 -9.46
CA ILE A 119 5.64 4.03 -9.92
C ILE A 119 5.35 3.72 -11.39
N GLU A 120 6.25 4.11 -12.27
CA GLU A 120 6.15 3.90 -13.72
C GLU A 120 7.21 2.88 -14.15
N GLU A 121 6.80 1.78 -14.79
CA GLU A 121 7.73 0.80 -15.35
C GLU A 121 8.25 1.28 -16.71
N LYS A 122 9.57 1.46 -16.84
CA LYS A 122 10.21 2.04 -18.02
C LYS A 122 9.99 1.23 -19.31
N THR A 123 9.89 -0.09 -19.19
CA THR A 123 9.79 -0.99 -20.36
C THR A 123 8.37 -1.08 -20.92
N SER A 124 7.35 -1.10 -20.07
CA SER A 124 5.94 -1.28 -20.48
C SER A 124 5.16 0.04 -20.50
N GLY A 125 5.65 1.07 -19.81
CA GLY A 125 4.91 2.31 -19.56
C GLY A 125 3.74 2.15 -18.59
N LYS A 126 3.64 0.99 -17.90
CA LYS A 126 2.61 0.76 -16.88
C LYS A 126 2.81 1.68 -15.69
N CYS A 127 1.70 2.25 -15.19
CA CYS A 127 1.71 3.24 -14.13
C CYS A 127 0.85 2.78 -12.95
N PHE A 128 1.45 2.77 -11.77
CA PHE A 128 0.85 2.35 -10.51
C PHE A 128 0.93 3.48 -9.48
N PHE A 129 -0.20 3.79 -8.83
CA PHE A 129 -0.25 4.70 -7.68
C PHE A 129 -0.35 3.90 -6.39
N TYR A 130 0.65 4.03 -5.52
CA TYR A 130 0.71 3.44 -4.20
C TYR A 130 0.41 4.53 -3.15
N GLY A 131 -0.84 4.59 -2.70
CA GLY A 131 -1.36 5.64 -1.81
C GLY A 131 -1.79 5.09 -0.46
N LEU A 132 -0.86 4.47 0.28
CA LEU A 132 -1.09 3.97 1.63
C LEU A 132 -0.67 4.99 2.68
N ASP A 133 -1.24 4.84 3.86
CA ASP A 133 -1.02 5.67 5.04
C ASP A 133 -1.25 7.16 4.75
N GLY A 134 -2.52 7.47 4.52
CA GLY A 134 -2.93 8.86 4.29
C GLY A 134 -4.42 9.02 4.12
N ALA A 135 -4.96 10.02 4.81
CA ALA A 135 -6.34 10.44 4.64
C ALA A 135 -6.48 11.34 3.42
N TRP A 136 -7.45 11.04 2.54
CA TRP A 136 -7.66 11.80 1.32
C TRP A 136 -6.40 11.87 0.46
N LEU A 137 -6.27 12.94 -0.31
CA LEU A 137 -5.05 13.35 -0.99
C LEU A 137 -4.77 14.80 -0.62
N THR A 138 -3.51 15.18 -0.47
CA THR A 138 -3.18 16.61 -0.39
C THR A 138 -3.58 17.28 -1.70
N TYR A 139 -3.79 18.59 -1.66
CA TYR A 139 -4.13 19.34 -2.88
C TYR A 139 -3.06 19.15 -3.97
N GLU A 140 -1.80 19.18 -3.58
CA GLU A 140 -0.64 19.05 -4.45
C GLU A 140 -0.62 17.66 -5.12
N THR A 141 -0.85 16.60 -4.33
CA THR A 141 -0.95 15.22 -4.84
C THR A 141 -2.12 15.07 -5.79
N ALA A 142 -3.32 15.53 -5.41
CA ALA A 142 -4.50 15.49 -6.28
C ALA A 142 -4.28 16.26 -7.59
N LYS A 143 -3.60 17.43 -7.53
CA LYS A 143 -3.23 18.21 -8.71
C LYS A 143 -2.25 17.46 -9.61
N TYR A 144 -1.25 16.78 -9.04
CA TYR A 144 -0.27 15.99 -9.79
C TYR A 144 -0.93 14.80 -10.51
N LEU A 145 -1.85 14.09 -9.85
CA LEU A 145 -2.54 12.92 -10.40
C LEU A 145 -3.57 13.29 -11.47
N ARG A 146 -4.07 14.53 -11.48
CA ARG A 146 -5.13 14.98 -12.39
C ARG A 146 -4.69 14.84 -13.86
N GLY A 147 -5.51 14.13 -14.64
CA GLY A 147 -5.29 13.94 -16.08
C GLY A 147 -4.24 12.88 -16.44
N ARG A 148 -3.54 12.32 -15.46
CA ARG A 148 -2.67 11.16 -15.68
C ARG A 148 -3.51 9.90 -15.81
N LYS A 149 -2.99 8.89 -16.50
CA LYS A 149 -3.59 7.55 -16.61
C LYS A 149 -2.83 6.59 -15.71
N PHE A 150 -3.59 5.73 -15.03
CA PHE A 150 -3.06 4.69 -14.16
C PHE A 150 -3.60 3.33 -14.57
N ASP A 151 -2.76 2.32 -14.53
CA ASP A 151 -3.21 0.94 -14.68
C ASP A 151 -3.82 0.43 -13.37
N LEU A 152 -3.26 0.83 -12.22
CA LEU A 152 -3.78 0.51 -10.91
C LEU A 152 -3.58 1.68 -9.94
N MET A 153 -4.59 1.97 -9.13
CA MET A 153 -4.47 2.85 -7.95
C MET A 153 -4.80 2.04 -6.70
N LEU A 154 -3.90 2.07 -5.72
CA LEU A 154 -4.05 1.47 -4.40
C LEU A 154 -4.24 2.57 -3.37
N PHE A 155 -5.31 2.47 -2.58
CA PHE A 155 -5.62 3.44 -1.53
C PHE A 155 -5.57 2.81 -0.14
N ASP A 156 -5.17 3.62 0.84
CA ASP A 156 -5.37 3.35 2.26
C ASP A 156 -6.85 3.11 2.55
N ALA A 157 -7.14 2.08 3.33
CA ALA A 157 -8.46 1.78 3.86
C ALA A 157 -8.35 1.28 5.31
N THR A 158 -7.59 1.98 6.13
CA THR A 158 -7.40 1.64 7.54
C THR A 158 -8.72 1.60 8.29
N LEU A 159 -9.63 2.52 7.97
CA LEU A 159 -10.94 2.60 8.63
C LEU A 159 -12.00 1.87 7.81
N GLY A 160 -12.83 1.11 8.49
CA GLY A 160 -14.03 0.52 7.93
C GLY A 160 -15.07 1.57 7.51
N SER A 161 -16.22 1.10 7.06
CA SER A 161 -17.36 1.97 6.79
C SER A 161 -17.92 2.58 8.09
N LYS A 162 -18.73 3.62 7.96
CA LYS A 162 -19.48 4.18 9.09
C LYS A 162 -20.29 3.12 9.83
N GLU A 163 -20.81 2.11 9.12
CA GLU A 163 -21.53 0.99 9.70
C GLU A 163 -20.60 0.09 10.53
N ASP A 164 -19.43 -0.26 9.99
CA ASP A 164 -18.41 -1.04 10.70
C ASP A 164 -17.94 -0.35 11.99
N LEU A 165 -17.90 0.98 11.99
CA LEU A 165 -17.56 1.83 13.13
C LEU A 165 -18.73 2.08 14.09
N GLY A 166 -19.87 1.38 13.93
CA GLY A 166 -21.06 1.53 14.77
C GLY A 166 -21.73 2.89 14.68
N GLY A 167 -21.60 3.57 13.53
CA GLY A 167 -22.19 4.89 13.27
C GLY A 167 -21.43 6.07 13.88
N LYS A 168 -20.31 5.82 14.55
CA LYS A 168 -19.48 6.86 15.17
C LYS A 168 -18.46 7.38 14.16
N LEU A 169 -18.08 8.65 14.33
CA LEU A 169 -16.91 9.21 13.64
C LEU A 169 -15.65 8.85 14.42
N ASP A 170 -14.65 8.38 13.72
CA ASP A 170 -13.32 8.15 14.26
C ASP A 170 -12.42 9.31 13.87
N TYR A 171 -11.69 9.91 14.85
CA TYR A 171 -10.81 11.04 14.56
C TYR A 171 -9.65 10.69 13.61
N ARG A 172 -9.32 9.40 13.47
CA ARG A 172 -8.30 8.92 12.53
C ARG A 172 -8.64 9.16 11.06
N ILE A 173 -9.86 9.62 10.72
CA ILE A 173 -10.21 10.11 9.37
C ILE A 173 -9.35 11.28 8.90
N PHE A 174 -8.60 11.92 9.78
CA PHE A 174 -7.62 12.97 9.43
C PHE A 174 -6.23 12.40 9.08
N GLU A 175 -6.01 11.11 9.33
CA GLU A 175 -4.74 10.41 9.09
C GLU A 175 -4.91 9.19 8.16
N HIS A 176 -6.14 8.65 8.05
CA HIS A 176 -6.45 7.46 7.25
C HIS A 176 -7.82 7.57 6.58
N ASN A 177 -8.01 6.82 5.49
CA ASN A 177 -9.28 6.79 4.79
C ASN A 177 -10.27 5.80 5.44
N SER A 178 -11.56 6.18 5.44
CA SER A 178 -12.67 5.24 5.55
C SER A 178 -13.06 4.68 4.18
N LEU A 179 -13.89 3.64 4.17
CA LEU A 179 -14.37 3.06 2.90
C LEU A 179 -15.16 4.07 2.07
N GLU A 180 -15.94 4.96 2.71
CA GLU A 180 -16.68 6.02 2.00
C GLU A 180 -15.73 7.05 1.36
N MET A 181 -14.63 7.39 2.02
CA MET A 181 -13.61 8.28 1.46
C MET A 181 -12.94 7.64 0.25
N VAL A 182 -12.62 6.34 0.34
CA VAL A 182 -12.06 5.58 -0.80
C VAL A 182 -13.04 5.54 -1.97
N GLU A 183 -14.34 5.28 -1.74
CA GLU A 183 -15.36 5.31 -2.80
C GLU A 183 -15.37 6.66 -3.53
N LEU A 184 -15.27 7.77 -2.81
CA LEU A 184 -15.22 9.11 -3.41
C LEU A 184 -13.93 9.33 -4.22
N LEU A 185 -12.77 8.88 -3.71
CA LEU A 185 -11.50 8.95 -4.43
C LEU A 185 -11.55 8.12 -5.72
N CYS A 186 -11.99 6.87 -5.66
CA CYS A 186 -12.10 6.00 -6.83
C CYS A 186 -13.07 6.59 -7.88
N ASN A 187 -14.22 7.13 -7.45
CA ASN A 187 -15.16 7.80 -8.35
C ASN A 187 -14.54 9.03 -9.03
N THR A 188 -13.65 9.75 -8.33
CA THR A 188 -12.96 10.91 -8.89
C THR A 188 -11.98 10.51 -10.00
N PHE A 189 -11.34 9.34 -9.88
CA PHE A 189 -10.35 8.85 -10.83
C PHE A 189 -10.87 7.78 -11.81
N LYS A 190 -12.18 7.45 -11.81
CA LYS A 190 -12.76 6.34 -12.58
C LYS A 190 -12.46 6.35 -14.09
N ASP A 191 -12.34 7.55 -14.69
CA ASP A 191 -12.03 7.71 -16.10
C ASP A 191 -10.52 7.69 -16.38
N ASN A 192 -9.71 7.61 -15.33
CA ASN A 192 -8.25 7.72 -15.39
C ASN A 192 -7.52 6.46 -14.87
N CYS A 193 -8.23 5.48 -14.35
CA CYS A 193 -7.63 4.28 -13.79
C CYS A 193 -8.38 3.01 -14.24
N ASN A 194 -7.62 1.95 -14.54
CA ASN A 194 -8.19 0.68 -14.95
C ASN A 194 -8.66 -0.16 -13.76
N PHE A 195 -7.88 -0.20 -12.68
CA PHE A 195 -8.17 -1.01 -11.49
C PHE A 195 -7.96 -0.22 -10.19
N PHE A 196 -8.94 -0.32 -9.29
CA PHE A 196 -8.85 0.21 -7.94
C PHE A 196 -8.68 -0.92 -6.93
N TYR A 197 -7.76 -0.72 -6.01
CA TYR A 197 -7.50 -1.62 -4.89
C TYR A 197 -7.46 -0.84 -3.57
N ILE A 198 -7.80 -1.54 -2.48
CA ILE A 198 -7.58 -1.06 -1.12
C ILE A 198 -6.66 -2.00 -0.36
N SER A 199 -5.91 -1.44 0.57
CA SER A 199 -5.00 -2.14 1.49
C SER A 199 -4.89 -1.37 2.80
N HIS A 200 -3.98 -1.79 3.68
CA HIS A 200 -3.71 -1.17 4.98
C HIS A 200 -4.90 -1.25 5.95
N MET A 201 -5.59 -2.41 5.99
CA MET A 201 -6.77 -2.60 6.83
C MET A 201 -6.41 -2.81 8.30
N ALA A 202 -7.04 -2.04 9.19
CA ALA A 202 -6.90 -2.22 10.63
C ALA A 202 -7.65 -3.47 11.12
N LYS A 203 -7.11 -4.10 12.17
CA LYS A 203 -7.58 -5.38 12.72
C LYS A 203 -9.04 -5.39 13.17
N THR A 204 -9.48 -4.33 13.85
CA THR A 204 -10.77 -4.30 14.55
C THR A 204 -11.81 -3.38 13.92
N LEU A 205 -11.49 -2.76 12.78
CA LEU A 205 -12.30 -1.71 12.19
C LEU A 205 -13.00 -2.15 10.90
N HIS A 206 -12.89 -3.43 10.55
CA HIS A 206 -13.48 -4.01 9.36
C HIS A 206 -14.31 -5.25 9.69
N ARG A 207 -15.30 -5.50 8.84
CA ARG A 207 -15.94 -6.81 8.72
C ARG A 207 -14.91 -7.84 8.17
N SER A 208 -15.26 -9.14 8.21
CA SER A 208 -14.38 -10.18 7.67
C SER A 208 -13.98 -9.89 6.22
N HIS A 209 -12.81 -10.40 5.80
CA HIS A 209 -12.28 -10.18 4.45
C HIS A 209 -13.30 -10.52 3.35
N LYS A 210 -14.03 -11.63 3.50
CA LYS A 210 -15.05 -12.02 2.53
C LYS A 210 -16.15 -10.98 2.38
N LEU A 211 -16.72 -10.50 3.49
CA LEU A 211 -17.79 -9.51 3.48
C LEU A 211 -17.28 -8.15 2.97
N LEU A 212 -16.05 -7.78 3.32
CA LEU A 212 -15.41 -6.57 2.83
C LEU A 212 -15.20 -6.64 1.32
N SER A 213 -14.69 -7.77 0.81
CA SER A 213 -14.45 -7.99 -0.62
C SER A 213 -15.75 -7.94 -1.42
N ASP A 214 -16.80 -8.63 -0.96
CA ASP A 214 -18.12 -8.61 -1.61
C ASP A 214 -18.69 -7.18 -1.65
N TYR A 215 -18.56 -6.42 -0.57
CA TYR A 215 -19.02 -5.04 -0.48
C TYR A 215 -18.25 -4.12 -1.42
N MET A 216 -16.91 -4.14 -1.39
CA MET A 216 -16.09 -3.25 -2.21
C MET A 216 -16.13 -3.61 -3.69
N LEU A 217 -16.22 -4.90 -4.03
CA LEU A 217 -16.37 -5.35 -5.41
C LEU A 217 -17.67 -4.83 -6.05
N SER A 218 -18.76 -4.71 -5.27
CA SER A 218 -20.01 -4.09 -5.72
C SER A 218 -19.85 -2.62 -6.11
N LYS A 219 -18.76 -1.97 -5.68
CA LYS A 219 -18.36 -0.58 -6.01
C LYS A 219 -17.28 -0.51 -7.10
N GLY A 220 -16.87 -1.66 -7.66
CA GLY A 220 -15.76 -1.74 -8.61
C GLY A 220 -14.37 -1.59 -7.99
N ILE A 221 -14.24 -1.85 -6.70
CA ILE A 221 -13.00 -1.72 -5.94
C ILE A 221 -12.59 -3.09 -5.40
N ASN A 222 -11.35 -3.49 -5.61
CA ASN A 222 -10.82 -4.75 -5.14
C ASN A 222 -10.19 -4.59 -3.75
N VAL A 223 -10.20 -5.67 -2.97
CA VAL A 223 -9.54 -5.73 -1.65
C VAL A 223 -8.29 -6.58 -1.77
N ALA A 224 -7.13 -5.99 -1.49
CA ALA A 224 -5.89 -6.74 -1.44
C ALA A 224 -5.85 -7.68 -0.22
N TYR A 225 -5.11 -8.76 -0.34
CA TYR A 225 -4.82 -9.70 0.74
C TYR A 225 -3.38 -10.21 0.64
N ASP A 226 -2.85 -10.71 1.73
CA ASP A 226 -1.48 -11.22 1.78
C ASP A 226 -1.29 -12.36 0.78
N ASN A 227 -0.19 -12.35 0.07
CA ASN A 227 0.15 -13.27 -1.02
C ASN A 227 -0.72 -13.11 -2.31
N HIS A 228 -1.43 -11.99 -2.45
CA HIS A 228 -2.14 -11.67 -3.69
C HIS A 228 -1.16 -11.16 -4.75
N VAL A 229 -1.25 -11.70 -5.95
CA VAL A 229 -0.45 -11.22 -7.11
C VAL A 229 -1.38 -10.64 -8.15
N VAL A 230 -1.05 -9.44 -8.62
CA VAL A 230 -1.78 -8.72 -9.69
C VAL A 230 -0.82 -8.41 -10.82
N GLU A 231 -1.24 -8.67 -12.04
CA GLU A 231 -0.53 -8.25 -13.25
C GLU A 231 -1.32 -7.15 -13.97
N ILE A 232 -0.68 -6.03 -14.26
CA ILE A 232 -1.26 -4.87 -14.94
C ILE A 232 -0.51 -4.54 -16.22
#